data_81ddbb74b603e626bf1e6d3d2565a114
#
_entry.id   81ddbb74b603e626bf1e6d3d2565a114
#
_cell.length_a   1.000
_cell.length_b   1.000
_cell.length_c   1.000
_cell.angle_alpha   90.00
_cell.angle_beta   90.00
_cell.angle_gamma   90.00
#
_symmetry.space_group_name_H-M   'P 1'
#
loop_
_entity.id
_entity.type
_entity.pdbx_description
1 polymer ?
#
loop_
_entity_poly.entity_id
_entity_poly.type
_entity_poly.pdbx_seq_one_letter_code
_entity_poly.pdbx_strand_id
1 'polypeptide(L)'
;MNSRQRRGVILLLLSVLCALGAFAGVLVVIGDVNSKVGSEVVAYRAKADIAPYSPLGAGQFEEVRIPERWLSATAVTDLGALKDKIALTTLKKGSLLQADMFVDRPQLQPGEQEIAIMIDAATGVAGKITSGAKVNIIATFKGAKDTEPSRSVIIVADARVLNVGKLTALEKDGDRKGPSEAVPITFALSTKDTQRVAYAESFAEHVRLALVAPGTDSAPAAGDRTYTLDGDR
;
A
#
# COMPACT_ATOMS: atom_id res chain seq x y z
N MET A 1 40.08 -75.01 7.29
CA MET A 1 40.33 -73.51 7.25
C MET A 1 41.55 -73.25 8.12
N ASN A 2 42.61 -72.72 7.49
CA ASN A 2 43.89 -72.43 8.17
C ASN A 2 43.72 -71.32 9.14
N SER A 3 44.43 -71.35 10.31
CA SER A 3 44.33 -70.30 11.36
C SER A 3 44.56 -68.87 10.85
N ARG A 4 45.39 -68.69 9.82
CA ARG A 4 45.67 -67.42 9.14
C ARG A 4 44.46 -66.86 8.35
N GLN A 5 43.71 -67.80 7.69
CA GLN A 5 42.46 -67.39 6.95
C GLN A 5 41.36 -66.95 7.90
N ARG A 6 41.20 -67.64 9.05
CA ARG A 6 40.22 -67.21 10.08
C ARG A 6 40.52 -65.85 10.63
N ARG A 7 41.77 -65.50 10.90
CA ARG A 7 42.17 -64.13 11.37
C ARG A 7 41.89 -63.11 10.29
N GLY A 8 42.15 -63.34 9.01
CA GLY A 8 41.84 -62.45 7.89
C GLY A 8 40.35 -62.15 7.75
N VAL A 9 39.50 -63.21 7.84
CA VAL A 9 38.04 -63.04 7.77
C VAL A 9 37.52 -62.26 8.99
N ILE A 10 38.04 -62.50 10.19
CA ILE A 10 37.64 -61.76 11.38
C ILE A 10 38.00 -60.25 11.25
N LEU A 11 39.22 -59.95 10.78
CA LEU A 11 39.64 -58.57 10.56
C LEU A 11 38.80 -57.87 9.48
N LEU A 12 38.44 -58.58 8.41
CA LEU A 12 37.59 -58.04 7.36
C LEU A 12 36.16 -57.77 7.88
N LEU A 13 35.59 -58.70 8.64
CA LEU A 13 34.28 -58.47 9.29
C LEU A 13 34.33 -57.30 10.28
N LEU A 14 35.39 -57.21 11.05
CA LEU A 14 35.56 -56.08 11.99
C LEU A 14 35.70 -54.75 11.26
N SER A 15 36.45 -54.70 10.15
CA SER A 15 36.56 -53.45 9.34
C SER A 15 35.24 -53.07 8.71
N VAL A 16 34.44 -54.00 8.21
CA VAL A 16 33.11 -53.75 7.67
C VAL A 16 32.17 -53.26 8.79
N LEU A 17 32.25 -53.87 9.97
CA LEU A 17 31.45 -53.42 11.11
C LEU A 17 31.80 -51.98 11.54
N CYS A 18 33.10 -51.67 11.62
CA CYS A 18 33.55 -50.32 11.90
C CYS A 18 33.12 -49.29 10.83
N ALA A 19 33.19 -49.67 9.56
CA ALA A 19 32.74 -48.83 8.46
C ALA A 19 31.23 -48.56 8.53
N LEU A 20 30.42 -49.58 8.80
CA LEU A 20 28.98 -49.42 9.00
C LEU A 20 28.66 -48.58 10.23
N GLY A 21 29.39 -48.76 11.34
CA GLY A 21 29.25 -47.93 12.54
C GLY A 21 29.59 -46.46 12.28
N ALA A 22 30.68 -46.20 11.57
CA ALA A 22 31.05 -44.84 11.19
C ALA A 22 30.02 -44.21 10.26
N PHE A 23 29.52 -44.95 9.26
CA PHE A 23 28.48 -44.48 8.36
C PHE A 23 27.17 -44.17 9.09
N ALA A 24 26.74 -45.08 9.99
CA ALA A 24 25.55 -44.82 10.81
C ALA A 24 25.73 -43.57 11.71
N GLY A 25 26.92 -43.39 12.30
CA GLY A 25 27.25 -42.20 13.09
C GLY A 25 27.14 -40.91 12.28
N VAL A 26 27.64 -40.90 11.04
CA VAL A 26 27.51 -39.74 10.13
C VAL A 26 26.05 -39.47 9.81
N LEU A 27 25.24 -40.47 9.53
CA LEU A 27 23.80 -40.27 9.25
C LEU A 27 23.05 -39.71 10.45
N VAL A 28 23.37 -40.13 11.67
CA VAL A 28 22.78 -39.58 12.90
C VAL A 28 23.16 -38.10 13.05
N VAL A 29 24.44 -37.74 12.85
CA VAL A 29 24.90 -36.36 12.92
C VAL A 29 24.22 -35.49 11.86
N ILE A 30 24.11 -35.96 10.60
CA ILE A 30 23.41 -35.24 9.54
C ILE A 30 21.92 -35.05 9.92
N GLY A 31 21.28 -36.09 10.43
CA GLY A 31 19.89 -36.02 10.89
C GLY A 31 19.70 -35.03 12.03
N ASP A 32 20.60 -34.98 13.01
CA ASP A 32 20.56 -34.03 14.13
C ASP A 32 20.80 -32.61 13.67
N VAL A 33 21.73 -32.37 12.74
CA VAL A 33 21.99 -31.05 12.16
C VAL A 33 20.75 -30.56 11.38
N ASN A 34 20.18 -31.42 10.51
CA ASN A 34 18.99 -31.05 9.74
C ASN A 34 17.78 -30.78 10.65
N SER A 35 17.60 -31.54 11.73
CA SER A 35 16.53 -31.29 12.70
C SER A 35 16.70 -29.98 13.47
N LYS A 36 17.94 -29.57 13.71
CA LYS A 36 18.29 -28.32 14.38
C LYS A 36 18.17 -27.10 13.46
N VAL A 37 18.39 -27.26 12.15
CA VAL A 37 18.28 -26.19 11.17
C VAL A 37 16.83 -25.98 10.75
N GLY A 38 15.99 -27.02 10.69
CA GLY A 38 14.61 -26.98 10.24
C GLY A 38 14.50 -26.96 8.71
N SER A 39 13.28 -26.85 8.22
CA SER A 39 12.98 -26.73 6.79
C SER A 39 13.49 -25.41 6.24
N GLU A 40 14.08 -25.45 5.04
CA GLU A 40 14.45 -24.24 4.31
C GLU A 40 13.24 -23.69 3.55
N VAL A 41 13.07 -22.39 3.61
CA VAL A 41 12.03 -21.64 2.90
C VAL A 41 12.70 -20.69 1.93
N VAL A 42 12.07 -20.50 0.78
CA VAL A 42 12.48 -19.51 -0.22
C VAL A 42 12.20 -18.11 0.32
N ALA A 43 13.20 -17.26 0.25
CA ALA A 43 13.10 -15.84 0.50
C ALA A 43 13.86 -15.08 -0.60
N TYR A 44 13.74 -13.77 -0.63
CA TYR A 44 14.28 -12.95 -1.71
C TYR A 44 15.16 -11.84 -1.14
N ARG A 45 16.30 -11.57 -1.81
CA ARG A 45 17.19 -10.47 -1.47
C ARG A 45 17.46 -9.58 -2.68
N ALA A 46 17.71 -8.30 -2.44
CA ALA A 46 18.00 -7.33 -3.48
C ALA A 46 19.34 -7.61 -4.17
N LYS A 47 19.35 -7.67 -5.51
CA LYS A 47 20.56 -7.85 -6.34
C LYS A 47 21.47 -6.61 -6.36
N ALA A 48 20.86 -5.43 -6.23
CA ALA A 48 21.52 -4.12 -6.24
C ALA A 48 20.79 -3.16 -5.30
N ASP A 49 21.36 -1.98 -5.07
CA ASP A 49 20.68 -0.91 -4.33
C ASP A 49 19.46 -0.44 -5.12
N ILE A 50 18.30 -0.32 -4.43
CA ILE A 50 17.06 0.19 -4.98
C ILE A 50 16.72 1.48 -4.22
N ALA A 51 16.51 2.57 -4.96
CA ALA A 51 16.19 3.87 -4.39
C ALA A 51 14.76 3.89 -3.81
N PRO A 52 14.47 4.75 -2.82
CA PRO A 52 13.12 4.95 -2.33
C PRO A 52 12.18 5.37 -3.47
N TYR A 53 10.90 5.04 -3.33
CA TYR A 53 9.84 5.34 -4.29
C TYR A 53 10.04 4.79 -5.70
N SER A 54 11.01 3.89 -5.89
CA SER A 54 11.22 3.19 -7.16
C SER A 54 10.25 2.01 -7.29
N PRO A 55 9.72 1.76 -8.50
CA PRO A 55 8.90 0.58 -8.76
C PRO A 55 9.68 -0.72 -8.48
N LEU A 56 9.04 -1.66 -7.82
CA LEU A 56 9.59 -2.97 -7.54
C LEU A 56 9.17 -3.98 -8.62
N GLY A 57 10.13 -4.82 -9.01
CA GLY A 57 9.91 -5.89 -9.96
C GLY A 57 10.71 -7.14 -9.60
N ALA A 58 10.19 -8.32 -9.94
CA ALA A 58 10.79 -9.61 -9.61
C ALA A 58 12.26 -9.73 -10.06
N GLY A 59 12.62 -9.11 -11.19
CA GLY A 59 13.98 -9.14 -11.74
C GLY A 59 15.06 -8.49 -10.86
N GLN A 60 14.67 -7.61 -9.93
CA GLN A 60 15.56 -6.91 -9.00
C GLN A 60 15.98 -7.78 -7.80
N PHE A 61 15.37 -8.94 -7.63
CA PHE A 61 15.60 -9.83 -6.49
C PHE A 61 16.18 -11.16 -6.95
N GLU A 62 16.92 -11.80 -6.08
CA GLU A 62 17.41 -13.17 -6.23
C GLU A 62 16.89 -14.04 -5.10
N GLU A 63 16.63 -15.29 -5.45
CA GLU A 63 16.18 -16.30 -4.52
C GLU A 63 17.31 -16.71 -3.57
N VAL A 64 16.99 -16.83 -2.30
CA VAL A 64 17.85 -17.40 -1.26
C VAL A 64 17.06 -18.39 -0.42
N ARG A 65 17.68 -19.47 0.00
CA ARG A 65 17.09 -20.45 0.91
C ARG A 65 17.57 -20.18 2.32
N ILE A 66 16.63 -19.98 3.21
CA ILE A 66 16.90 -19.65 4.62
C ILE A 66 16.08 -20.59 5.49
N PRO A 67 16.64 -21.16 6.55
CA PRO A 67 15.87 -21.92 7.53
C PRO A 67 14.71 -21.09 8.07
N GLU A 68 13.52 -21.69 8.08
CA GLU A 68 12.26 -21.01 8.45
C GLU A 68 12.35 -20.29 9.79
N ARG A 69 13.04 -20.88 10.79
CA ARG A 69 13.21 -20.29 12.12
C ARG A 69 14.06 -19.01 12.16
N TRP A 70 14.83 -18.72 11.09
CA TRP A 70 15.64 -17.52 10.97
C TRP A 70 14.99 -16.46 10.09
N LEU A 71 13.87 -16.81 9.50
CA LEU A 71 13.13 -15.92 8.64
C LEU A 71 12.24 -14.99 9.51
N SER A 72 12.25 -13.70 9.21
CA SER A 72 11.30 -12.77 9.83
C SER A 72 9.86 -13.15 9.43
N ALA A 73 8.92 -12.96 10.32
CA ALA A 73 7.49 -13.14 10.03
C ALA A 73 7.00 -12.22 8.89
N THR A 74 7.70 -11.12 8.63
CA THR A 74 7.41 -10.16 7.55
C THR A 74 8.17 -10.46 6.26
N ALA A 75 9.01 -11.49 6.21
CA ALA A 75 9.78 -11.84 5.02
C ALA A 75 8.86 -12.25 3.86
N VAL A 76 9.21 -11.77 2.67
CA VAL A 76 8.46 -12.07 1.45
C VAL A 76 8.95 -13.38 0.86
N THR A 77 8.05 -14.34 0.74
CA THR A 77 8.30 -15.67 0.15
C THR A 77 7.69 -15.84 -1.24
N ASP A 78 6.92 -14.82 -1.70
CA ASP A 78 6.33 -14.79 -3.04
C ASP A 78 6.50 -13.40 -3.65
N LEU A 79 7.19 -13.32 -4.80
CA LEU A 79 7.37 -12.08 -5.55
C LEU A 79 6.09 -11.56 -6.22
N GLY A 80 5.02 -12.35 -6.28
CA GLY A 80 3.71 -11.89 -6.73
C GLY A 80 3.18 -10.73 -5.88
N ALA A 81 3.57 -10.66 -4.61
CA ALA A 81 3.25 -9.57 -3.71
C ALA A 81 3.83 -8.20 -4.14
N LEU A 82 4.80 -8.17 -5.07
CA LEU A 82 5.44 -6.93 -5.55
C LEU A 82 4.72 -6.24 -6.70
N LYS A 83 3.65 -6.87 -7.21
CA LYS A 83 2.89 -6.27 -8.30
C LYS A 83 2.36 -4.90 -7.88
N ASP A 84 2.62 -3.89 -8.71
CA ASP A 84 2.22 -2.49 -8.48
C ASP A 84 2.69 -1.89 -7.14
N LYS A 85 3.84 -2.37 -6.63
CA LYS A 85 4.48 -1.85 -5.41
C LYS A 85 5.68 -0.97 -5.72
N ILE A 86 5.96 -0.07 -4.78
CA ILE A 86 7.16 0.78 -4.76
C ILE A 86 7.92 0.58 -3.45
N ALA A 87 9.24 0.76 -3.49
CA ALA A 87 10.07 0.75 -2.30
C ALA A 87 9.72 1.94 -1.40
N LEU A 88 9.49 1.72 -0.11
CA LEU A 88 9.24 2.78 0.87
C LEU A 88 10.56 3.45 1.31
N THR A 89 11.63 2.67 1.38
CA THR A 89 12.96 3.10 1.80
C THR A 89 14.02 2.63 0.80
N THR A 90 15.28 3.06 0.99
CA THR A 90 16.40 2.49 0.22
C THR A 90 16.60 1.03 0.59
N LEU A 91 16.47 0.13 -0.37
CA LEU A 91 16.82 -1.28 -0.20
C LEU A 91 18.27 -1.45 -0.63
N LYS A 92 19.14 -1.86 0.29
CA LYS A 92 20.55 -2.11 -0.01
C LYS A 92 20.73 -3.46 -0.68
N LYS A 93 21.73 -3.57 -1.55
CA LYS A 93 22.16 -4.85 -2.11
C LYS A 93 22.35 -5.90 -1.01
N GLY A 94 21.77 -7.08 -1.19
CA GLY A 94 21.79 -8.17 -0.22
C GLY A 94 20.77 -8.08 0.90
N SER A 95 20.01 -6.98 1.02
CA SER A 95 18.89 -6.89 1.98
C SER A 95 17.81 -7.89 1.67
N LEU A 96 17.38 -8.63 2.69
CA LEU A 96 16.24 -9.53 2.59
C LEU A 96 14.95 -8.71 2.47
N LEU A 97 14.11 -9.08 1.51
CA LEU A 97 12.86 -8.37 1.25
C LEU A 97 11.82 -8.68 2.34
N GLN A 98 11.24 -7.63 2.92
CA GLN A 98 10.20 -7.71 3.95
C GLN A 98 8.97 -6.89 3.53
N ALA A 99 7.80 -7.26 4.03
CA ALA A 99 6.53 -6.67 3.64
C ALA A 99 6.37 -5.19 4.07
N ASP A 100 7.10 -4.75 5.09
CA ASP A 100 7.16 -3.37 5.56
C ASP A 100 8.07 -2.46 4.73
N MET A 101 8.83 -3.02 3.77
CA MET A 101 9.75 -2.27 2.93
C MET A 101 9.12 -1.69 1.66
N PHE A 102 7.85 -1.99 1.39
CA PHE A 102 7.15 -1.53 0.20
C PHE A 102 5.68 -1.23 0.45
N VAL A 103 5.12 -0.39 -0.41
CA VAL A 103 3.72 0.03 -0.38
C VAL A 103 3.13 0.00 -1.79
N ASP A 104 1.81 0.09 -1.88
CA ASP A 104 1.14 0.26 -3.16
C ASP A 104 1.66 1.51 -3.88
N ARG A 105 1.91 1.36 -5.18
CA ARG A 105 2.26 2.49 -6.01
C ARG A 105 1.08 3.46 -6.05
N PRO A 106 1.27 4.75 -5.71
CA PRO A 106 0.23 5.75 -5.90
C PRO A 106 -0.24 5.72 -7.35
N GLN A 107 -1.54 5.61 -7.57
CA GLN A 107 -2.14 5.58 -8.91
C GLN A 107 -2.17 6.99 -9.52
N LEU A 108 -1.10 7.77 -9.38
CA LEU A 108 -0.98 9.12 -9.91
C LEU A 108 -0.45 9.10 -11.34
N GLN A 109 -1.02 9.93 -12.18
CA GLN A 109 -0.47 10.23 -13.50
C GLN A 109 0.59 11.35 -13.41
N PRO A 110 1.50 11.47 -14.40
CA PRO A 110 2.44 12.57 -14.43
C PRO A 110 1.73 13.93 -14.32
N GLY A 111 2.16 14.76 -13.34
CA GLY A 111 1.55 16.07 -13.06
C GLY A 111 0.38 16.04 -12.08
N GLU A 112 -0.06 14.87 -11.62
CA GLU A 112 -1.04 14.74 -10.54
C GLU A 112 -0.37 14.73 -9.17
N GLN A 113 -1.13 15.21 -8.19
CA GLN A 113 -0.81 15.19 -6.77
C GLN A 113 -1.94 14.50 -6.01
N GLU A 114 -1.57 13.86 -4.91
CA GLU A 114 -2.52 13.26 -3.99
C GLU A 114 -2.86 14.24 -2.87
N ILE A 115 -4.16 14.44 -2.65
CA ILE A 115 -4.69 15.21 -1.52
C ILE A 115 -5.84 14.45 -0.88
N ALA A 116 -5.85 14.41 0.45
CA ALA A 116 -6.96 13.87 1.23
C ALA A 116 -7.70 15.01 1.94
N ILE A 117 -9.02 14.99 1.89
CA ILE A 117 -9.88 15.93 2.62
C ILE A 117 -10.94 15.16 3.40
N MET A 118 -11.40 15.75 4.49
CA MET A 118 -12.47 15.20 5.32
C MET A 118 -13.83 15.66 4.80
N ILE A 119 -14.67 14.72 4.40
CA ILE A 119 -16.02 15.00 3.89
C ILE A 119 -17.04 14.57 4.94
N ASP A 120 -17.98 15.47 5.24
CA ASP A 120 -19.09 15.23 6.15
C ASP A 120 -19.91 13.99 5.73
N ALA A 121 -20.07 13.04 6.63
CA ALA A 121 -20.84 11.82 6.41
C ALA A 121 -22.34 12.08 6.16
N ALA A 122 -22.88 13.20 6.67
CA ALA A 122 -24.29 13.54 6.53
C ALA A 122 -24.69 13.96 5.08
N THR A 123 -23.71 14.22 4.20
CA THR A 123 -23.98 14.68 2.83
C THR A 123 -24.49 13.61 1.85
N GLY A 124 -24.76 12.41 2.33
CA GLY A 124 -25.52 11.36 1.60
C GLY A 124 -24.80 10.66 0.44
N VAL A 125 -23.69 11.20 -0.07
CA VAL A 125 -22.94 10.64 -1.20
C VAL A 125 -21.75 9.78 -0.72
N ALA A 126 -21.33 9.94 0.53
CA ALA A 126 -20.16 9.25 1.11
C ALA A 126 -20.25 7.70 1.01
N GLY A 127 -21.44 7.13 1.13
CA GLY A 127 -21.65 5.68 0.99
C GLY A 127 -21.68 5.14 -0.44
N LYS A 128 -21.73 6.01 -1.47
CA LYS A 128 -21.81 5.63 -2.89
C LYS A 128 -20.51 5.90 -3.66
N ILE A 129 -19.61 6.69 -3.10
CA ILE A 129 -18.32 6.99 -3.72
C ILE A 129 -17.38 5.81 -3.45
N THR A 130 -16.76 5.32 -4.51
CA THR A 130 -15.78 4.23 -4.46
C THR A 130 -14.46 4.67 -5.10
N SER A 131 -13.38 3.97 -4.82
CA SER A 131 -12.11 4.15 -5.52
C SER A 131 -12.30 4.00 -7.04
N GLY A 132 -11.70 4.90 -7.81
CA GLY A 132 -11.85 5.00 -9.27
C GLY A 132 -13.05 5.83 -9.73
N ALA A 133 -13.96 6.24 -8.84
CA ALA A 133 -15.07 7.11 -9.20
C ALA A 133 -14.59 8.52 -9.59
N LYS A 134 -15.36 9.21 -10.44
CA LYS A 134 -15.19 10.64 -10.73
C LYS A 134 -16.23 11.45 -9.98
N VAL A 135 -15.83 12.53 -9.38
CA VAL A 135 -16.71 13.45 -8.64
C VAL A 135 -16.43 14.90 -8.99
N ASN A 136 -17.45 15.74 -8.88
CA ASN A 136 -17.29 17.19 -8.86
C ASN A 136 -17.14 17.64 -7.40
N ILE A 137 -16.12 18.44 -7.11
CA ILE A 137 -15.89 19.04 -5.79
C ILE A 137 -16.55 20.43 -5.79
N ILE A 138 -17.52 20.60 -4.91
CA ILE A 138 -18.35 21.79 -4.80
C ILE A 138 -18.05 22.47 -3.46
N ALA A 139 -17.64 23.72 -3.50
CA ALA A 139 -17.41 24.52 -2.31
C ALA A 139 -18.44 25.65 -2.19
N THR A 140 -18.98 25.85 -0.99
CA THR A 140 -19.91 26.94 -0.67
C THR A 140 -19.18 27.95 0.17
N PHE A 141 -19.14 29.19 -0.31
CA PHE A 141 -18.52 30.34 0.36
C PHE A 141 -19.58 31.33 0.79
N LYS A 142 -19.43 31.86 2.00
CA LYS A 142 -20.20 32.98 2.48
C LYS A 142 -19.81 34.26 1.70
N GLY A 143 -20.76 35.13 1.46
CA GLY A 143 -20.46 36.46 0.89
C GLY A 143 -19.43 37.21 1.74
N ALA A 144 -18.55 37.97 1.10
CA ALA A 144 -17.51 38.76 1.78
C ALA A 144 -18.08 39.86 2.71
N LYS A 145 -19.31 40.27 2.43
CA LYS A 145 -20.08 41.21 3.25
C LYS A 145 -21.47 40.61 3.52
N ASP A 146 -22.10 41.01 4.61
CA ASP A 146 -23.48 40.59 4.94
C ASP A 146 -24.52 40.91 3.87
N THR A 147 -24.21 41.81 2.94
CA THR A 147 -25.02 42.17 1.81
C THR A 147 -24.77 41.37 0.53
N GLU A 148 -23.71 40.57 0.52
CA GLU A 148 -23.37 39.72 -0.62
C GLU A 148 -23.94 38.30 -0.43
N PRO A 149 -24.61 37.74 -1.45
CA PRO A 149 -25.16 36.40 -1.35
C PRO A 149 -24.04 35.36 -1.23
N SER A 150 -24.30 34.30 -0.47
CA SER A 150 -23.46 33.08 -0.48
C SER A 150 -23.44 32.47 -1.88
N ARG A 151 -22.30 31.91 -2.27
CA ARG A 151 -22.14 31.29 -3.60
C ARG A 151 -21.62 29.87 -3.46
N SER A 152 -22.15 29.01 -4.31
CA SER A 152 -21.69 27.62 -4.49
C SER A 152 -20.92 27.53 -5.80
N VAL A 153 -19.71 26.94 -5.76
CA VAL A 153 -18.81 26.87 -6.91
C VAL A 153 -18.30 25.44 -7.08
N ILE A 154 -18.38 24.91 -8.31
CA ILE A 154 -17.64 23.71 -8.68
C ILE A 154 -16.18 24.09 -8.85
N ILE A 155 -15.38 23.82 -7.82
CA ILE A 155 -13.95 24.18 -7.78
C ILE A 155 -13.09 23.21 -8.59
N VAL A 156 -13.46 21.93 -8.62
CA VAL A 156 -12.83 20.89 -9.44
C VAL A 156 -13.92 20.04 -10.06
N ALA A 157 -13.87 19.85 -11.37
CA ALA A 157 -14.71 18.91 -12.11
C ALA A 157 -13.95 17.62 -12.39
N ASP A 158 -14.65 16.49 -12.44
CA ASP A 158 -14.12 15.18 -12.77
C ASP A 158 -12.92 14.75 -11.90
N ALA A 159 -12.88 15.16 -10.63
CA ALA A 159 -11.87 14.75 -9.69
C ALA A 159 -11.87 13.22 -9.52
N ARG A 160 -10.72 12.59 -9.73
CA ARG A 160 -10.57 11.13 -9.61
C ARG A 160 -10.33 10.74 -8.16
N VAL A 161 -11.20 9.88 -7.63
CA VAL A 161 -11.09 9.32 -6.29
C VAL A 161 -10.06 8.19 -6.29
N LEU A 162 -9.03 8.29 -5.46
CA LEU A 162 -8.04 7.22 -5.25
C LEU A 162 -8.47 6.26 -4.16
N ASN A 163 -8.92 6.82 -3.04
CA ASN A 163 -9.30 6.02 -1.88
C ASN A 163 -10.43 6.69 -1.10
N VAL A 164 -11.27 5.86 -0.47
CA VAL A 164 -12.30 6.27 0.48
C VAL A 164 -11.98 5.60 1.81
N GLY A 165 -11.62 6.40 2.81
CA GLY A 165 -11.28 5.93 4.13
C GLY A 165 -12.51 5.48 4.94
N LYS A 166 -12.25 5.04 6.15
CA LYS A 166 -13.31 4.66 7.08
C LYS A 166 -13.93 5.90 7.73
N LEU A 167 -15.21 5.78 8.08
CA LEU A 167 -15.90 6.77 8.88
C LEU A 167 -15.14 7.03 10.18
N THR A 168 -14.77 8.28 10.41
CA THR A 168 -13.99 8.71 11.57
C THR A 168 -14.76 9.75 12.35
N ALA A 169 -14.91 9.55 13.66
CA ALA A 169 -15.45 10.56 14.55
C ALA A 169 -14.45 11.74 14.63
N LEU A 170 -14.96 12.94 14.41
CA LEU A 170 -14.18 14.17 14.63
C LEU A 170 -14.40 14.64 16.07
N GLU A 171 -13.33 14.87 16.81
CA GLU A 171 -13.40 15.52 18.10
C GLU A 171 -13.96 16.94 17.91
N LYS A 172 -14.95 17.30 18.75
CA LYS A 172 -15.53 18.64 18.73
C LYS A 172 -14.52 19.61 19.32
N ASP A 173 -13.87 20.35 18.45
CA ASP A 173 -13.02 21.46 18.87
C ASP A 173 -13.89 22.73 18.99
N GLY A 174 -14.32 23.05 20.20
CA GLY A 174 -15.05 24.27 20.54
C GLY A 174 -16.44 24.41 19.94
N ASP A 175 -16.90 25.67 19.78
CA ASP A 175 -18.24 26.10 19.33
C ASP A 175 -18.53 25.88 17.82
N ARG A 176 -17.67 25.17 17.09
CA ARG A 176 -17.92 24.86 15.69
C ARG A 176 -19.05 23.82 15.58
N LYS A 177 -20.16 24.21 15.00
CA LYS A 177 -21.22 23.31 14.50
C LYS A 177 -20.70 22.51 13.30
N GLY A 178 -19.66 21.71 13.51
CA GLY A 178 -19.09 20.83 12.48
C GLY A 178 -19.73 19.44 12.52
N PRO A 179 -19.55 18.64 11.49
CA PRO A 179 -20.01 17.26 11.46
C PRO A 179 -19.37 16.46 12.59
N SER A 180 -20.18 15.63 13.24
CA SER A 180 -19.70 14.73 14.27
C SER A 180 -18.93 13.53 13.69
N GLU A 181 -19.07 13.29 12.39
CA GLU A 181 -18.45 12.17 11.68
C GLU A 181 -18.06 12.59 10.28
N ALA A 182 -16.86 12.20 9.84
CA ALA A 182 -16.38 12.47 8.49
C ALA A 182 -15.66 11.27 7.89
N VAL A 183 -15.60 11.24 6.56
CA VAL A 183 -14.90 10.22 5.79
C VAL A 183 -13.72 10.89 5.07
N PRO A 184 -12.47 10.46 5.31
CA PRO A 184 -11.35 10.93 4.53
C PRO A 184 -11.44 10.38 3.11
N ILE A 185 -11.44 11.27 2.12
CA ILE A 185 -11.44 10.90 0.71
C ILE A 185 -10.20 11.46 0.05
N THR A 186 -9.49 10.59 -0.65
CA THR A 186 -8.22 10.89 -1.30
C THR A 186 -8.44 11.05 -2.80
N PHE A 187 -7.91 12.12 -3.38
CA PHE A 187 -8.04 12.47 -4.78
C PHE A 187 -6.70 12.55 -5.49
N ALA A 188 -6.70 12.23 -6.79
CA ALA A 188 -5.62 12.56 -7.71
C ALA A 188 -6.01 13.81 -8.50
N LEU A 189 -5.29 14.90 -8.34
CA LEU A 189 -5.60 16.22 -8.90
C LEU A 189 -4.36 16.87 -9.51
N SER A 190 -4.56 17.78 -10.46
CA SER A 190 -3.49 18.67 -10.91
C SER A 190 -3.01 19.57 -9.77
N THR A 191 -1.79 20.11 -9.85
CA THR A 191 -1.26 21.05 -8.83
C THR A 191 -2.21 22.23 -8.58
N LYS A 192 -2.82 22.77 -9.65
CA LYS A 192 -3.76 23.89 -9.53
C LYS A 192 -5.05 23.48 -8.83
N ASP A 193 -5.57 22.31 -9.12
CA ASP A 193 -6.81 21.82 -8.50
C ASP A 193 -6.57 21.41 -7.05
N THR A 194 -5.39 20.85 -6.73
CA THR A 194 -4.97 20.63 -5.35
C THR A 194 -4.97 21.92 -4.52
N GLN A 195 -4.43 23.01 -5.08
CA GLN A 195 -4.47 24.33 -4.41
C GLN A 195 -5.90 24.85 -4.21
N ARG A 196 -6.80 24.65 -5.21
CA ARG A 196 -8.22 25.04 -5.09
C ARG A 196 -8.91 24.29 -3.97
N VAL A 197 -8.64 22.98 -3.86
CA VAL A 197 -9.22 22.14 -2.80
C VAL A 197 -8.69 22.56 -1.43
N ALA A 198 -7.38 22.77 -1.28
CA ALA A 198 -6.78 23.24 -0.03
C ALA A 198 -7.32 24.61 0.39
N TYR A 199 -7.53 25.53 -0.58
CA TYR A 199 -8.16 26.81 -0.33
C TYR A 199 -9.62 26.65 0.16
N ALA A 200 -10.39 25.79 -0.50
CA ALA A 200 -11.78 25.54 -0.11
C ALA A 200 -11.89 24.90 1.27
N GLU A 201 -11.02 23.96 1.61
CA GLU A 201 -10.98 23.36 2.95
C GLU A 201 -10.75 24.42 4.04
N SER A 202 -9.91 25.40 3.75
CA SER A 202 -9.57 26.46 4.72
C SER A 202 -10.61 27.57 4.84
N PHE A 203 -11.34 27.89 3.75
CA PHE A 203 -12.15 29.11 3.67
C PHE A 203 -13.61 28.90 3.28
N ALA A 204 -14.01 27.71 2.80
CA ALA A 204 -15.41 27.43 2.50
C ALA A 204 -16.18 27.07 3.77
N GLU A 205 -17.46 27.41 3.83
CA GLU A 205 -18.36 26.92 4.89
C GLU A 205 -18.59 25.41 4.78
N HIS A 206 -18.70 24.93 3.54
CA HIS A 206 -18.95 23.52 3.23
C HIS A 206 -18.22 23.10 1.95
N VAL A 207 -17.64 21.89 1.97
CA VAL A 207 -17.16 21.19 0.78
C VAL A 207 -18.00 19.92 0.60
N ARG A 208 -18.56 19.74 -0.59
CA ARG A 208 -19.42 18.61 -0.94
C ARG A 208 -18.98 17.95 -2.23
N LEU A 209 -19.34 16.70 -2.38
CA LEU A 209 -19.01 15.91 -3.55
C LEU A 209 -20.30 15.55 -4.31
N ALA A 210 -20.27 15.71 -5.61
CA ALA A 210 -21.29 15.21 -6.51
C ALA A 210 -20.70 14.10 -7.37
N LEU A 211 -21.28 12.90 -7.32
CA LEU A 211 -20.86 11.76 -8.12
C LEU A 211 -21.21 12.01 -9.59
N VAL A 212 -20.21 11.86 -10.46
CA VAL A 212 -20.38 11.97 -11.92
C VAL A 212 -20.73 10.60 -12.49
N ALA A 213 -21.72 10.57 -13.40
CA ALA A 213 -22.12 9.33 -14.04
C ALA A 213 -20.96 8.76 -14.89
N PRO A 214 -20.72 7.44 -14.87
CA PRO A 214 -19.70 6.82 -15.70
C PRO A 214 -19.94 7.09 -17.20
N GLY A 215 -18.88 7.40 -17.93
CA GLY A 215 -18.93 7.63 -19.38
C GLY A 215 -19.41 9.01 -19.81
N THR A 216 -19.62 9.92 -18.87
CA THR A 216 -19.96 11.32 -19.17
C THR A 216 -18.70 12.18 -19.04
N ASP A 217 -18.26 12.82 -20.12
CA ASP A 217 -17.32 13.95 -20.05
C ASP A 217 -18.13 15.19 -19.63
N SER A 218 -18.36 15.32 -18.34
CA SER A 218 -19.19 16.39 -17.81
C SER A 218 -18.37 17.49 -17.15
N ALA A 219 -17.42 18.07 -17.89
CA ALA A 219 -16.90 19.37 -17.46
C ALA A 219 -18.05 20.37 -17.57
N PRO A 220 -18.60 20.89 -16.44
CA PRO A 220 -19.72 21.82 -16.50
C PRO A 220 -19.33 23.04 -17.34
N ALA A 221 -20.28 23.57 -18.15
CA ALA A 221 -20.07 24.80 -18.88
C ALA A 221 -19.63 25.92 -17.93
N ALA A 222 -18.91 26.91 -18.43
CA ALA A 222 -18.38 27.97 -17.59
C ALA A 222 -19.47 28.71 -16.77
N GLY A 223 -20.69 28.83 -17.33
CA GLY A 223 -21.84 29.42 -16.65
C GLY A 223 -22.42 28.55 -15.53
N ASP A 224 -22.29 27.23 -15.63
CA ASP A 224 -22.87 26.28 -14.66
C ASP A 224 -21.94 25.99 -13.48
N ARG A 225 -20.76 26.59 -13.45
CA ARG A 225 -19.79 26.37 -12.38
C ARG A 225 -20.05 27.15 -11.11
N THR A 226 -20.82 28.24 -11.20
CA THR A 226 -21.12 29.11 -10.06
C THR A 226 -22.62 29.30 -9.94
N TYR A 227 -23.14 29.06 -8.75
CA TYR A 227 -24.53 29.26 -8.42
C TYR A 227 -24.68 30.28 -7.29
N THR A 228 -25.59 31.22 -7.46
CA THR A 228 -26.08 32.10 -6.41
C THR A 228 -27.62 32.12 -6.44
N LEU A 229 -28.25 32.28 -5.28
CA LEU A 229 -29.72 32.22 -5.19
C LEU A 229 -30.40 33.32 -6.06
N ASP A 230 -29.71 34.42 -6.32
CA ASP A 230 -30.25 35.53 -7.16
C ASP A 230 -30.18 35.22 -8.67
N GLY A 231 -29.44 34.18 -9.08
CA GLY A 231 -29.29 33.78 -10.48
C GLY A 231 -30.50 33.06 -11.07
N ASP A 232 -31.45 32.61 -10.25
CA ASP A 232 -32.68 31.92 -10.64
C ASP A 232 -33.91 32.85 -10.71
N ARG A 233 -33.74 34.15 -10.57
CA ARG A 233 -34.82 35.16 -10.63
C ARG A 233 -34.96 35.82 -11.99
#